data_57af3c6c5c1534026fe8b0ed2d92a423
#
_entry.id   57af3c6c5c1534026fe8b0ed2d92a423
#
_cell.length_a   1.000
_cell.length_b   1.000
_cell.length_c   1.000
_cell.angle_alpha   90.00
_cell.angle_beta   90.00
_cell.angle_gamma   90.00
#
_symmetry.space_group_name_H-M   'P 1'
#
loop_
_entity.id
_entity.type
_entity.pdbx_description
1 polymer ?
#
loop_
_entity_poly.entity_id
_entity_poly.type
_entity_poly.pdbx_seq_one_letter_code
_entity_poly.pdbx_strand_id
1 'polypeptide(L)'
;MQMNRRGFTAIMDAGFFIILIGLAVILLSQSGATTEQNEVQDITESCDIIFESKVRSTDFGYVGDERVMALFDLTAASLSLHDGKAEAYLKQMLNELYPWENSYGLKLTYGNSSAQINSITGDQIVKRTYTVGFGGTLDVMLSLNV
;
A
#
# COMPACT_ATOMS: atom_id res chain seq x y z
N MET A 1 21.34 34.00 20.52
CA MET A 1 21.32 33.24 19.26
C MET A 1 19.94 32.62 19.07
N GLN A 2 19.12 33.22 18.23
CA GLN A 2 17.82 32.61 17.91
C GLN A 2 18.05 31.52 16.87
N MET A 3 17.98 30.27 17.31
CA MET A 3 17.97 29.12 16.44
C MET A 3 16.67 29.15 15.62
N ASN A 4 16.80 29.37 14.33
CA ASN A 4 15.68 29.50 13.41
C ASN A 4 14.86 28.19 13.47
N ARG A 5 13.58 28.24 13.84
CA ARG A 5 12.69 27.07 13.96
C ARG A 5 12.68 26.21 12.68
N ARG A 6 12.90 26.85 11.53
CA ARG A 6 13.03 26.14 10.22
C ARG A 6 14.30 25.29 10.13
N GLY A 7 15.41 25.72 10.71
CA GLY A 7 16.65 24.93 10.75
C GLY A 7 16.57 23.73 11.69
N PHE A 8 15.88 23.88 12.82
CA PHE A 8 15.66 22.78 13.76
C PHE A 8 14.76 21.69 13.18
N THR A 9 13.67 22.07 12.49
CA THR A 9 12.78 21.11 11.83
C THR A 9 13.49 20.33 10.73
N ALA A 10 14.32 21.02 9.90
CA ALA A 10 15.09 20.36 8.85
C ALA A 10 16.13 19.37 9.40
N ILE A 11 16.77 19.68 10.54
CA ILE A 11 17.72 18.77 11.19
C ILE A 11 17.00 17.56 11.79
N MET A 12 15.83 17.75 12.38
CA MET A 12 15.00 16.66 12.91
C MET A 12 14.48 15.75 11.79
N ASP A 13 14.06 16.31 10.67
CA ASP A 13 13.61 15.55 9.49
C ASP A 13 14.75 14.74 8.88
N ALA A 14 15.93 15.33 8.75
CA ALA A 14 17.12 14.63 8.26
C ALA A 14 17.56 13.51 9.22
N GLY A 15 17.49 13.75 10.53
CA GLY A 15 17.80 12.74 11.55
C GLY A 15 16.81 11.57 11.51
N PHE A 16 15.54 11.85 11.35
CA PHE A 16 14.50 10.83 11.25
C PHE A 16 14.64 9.99 9.98
N PHE A 17 15.01 10.63 8.87
CA PHE A 17 15.26 9.96 7.60
C PHE A 17 16.48 9.02 7.67
N ILE A 18 17.55 9.43 8.34
CA ILE A 18 18.75 8.60 8.56
C ILE A 18 18.43 7.39 9.44
N ILE A 19 17.61 7.56 10.48
CA ILE A 19 17.16 6.46 11.34
C ILE A 19 16.30 5.47 10.55
N LEU A 20 15.39 5.95 9.71
CA LEU A 20 14.55 5.10 8.86
C LEU A 20 15.39 4.30 7.85
N ILE A 21 16.37 4.94 7.20
CA ILE A 21 17.30 4.24 6.29
C ILE A 21 18.14 3.23 7.06
N GLY A 22 18.66 3.58 8.21
CA GLY A 22 19.42 2.67 9.07
C GLY A 22 18.61 1.45 9.49
N LEU A 23 17.35 1.64 9.86
CA LEU A 23 16.43 0.57 10.21
C LEU A 23 16.12 -0.32 9.00
N ALA A 24 15.89 0.27 7.83
CA ALA A 24 15.66 -0.45 6.58
C ALA A 24 16.88 -1.30 6.18
N VAL A 25 18.10 -0.77 6.32
CA VAL A 25 19.35 -1.51 6.04
C VAL A 25 19.53 -2.68 7.03
N ILE A 26 19.22 -2.49 8.30
CA ILE A 26 19.28 -3.56 9.31
C ILE A 26 18.25 -4.66 8.99
N LEU A 27 17.02 -4.30 8.64
CA LEU A 27 15.98 -5.25 8.24
C LEU A 27 16.38 -6.03 6.99
N LEU A 28 16.94 -5.35 5.98
CA LEU A 28 17.44 -5.97 4.74
C LEU A 28 18.64 -6.90 5.01
N SER A 29 19.53 -6.56 5.93
CA SER A 29 20.69 -7.39 6.25
C SER A 29 20.33 -8.64 7.06
N GLN A 30 19.23 -8.62 7.80
CA GLN A 30 18.70 -9.79 8.52
C GLN A 30 17.90 -10.73 7.62
N SER A 31 17.36 -10.25 6.50
CA SER A 31 16.58 -11.07 5.54
C SER A 31 17.43 -11.98 4.64
N GLY A 32 18.75 -11.83 4.64
CA GLY A 32 19.66 -12.62 3.78
C GLY A 32 19.90 -14.06 4.20
N ALA A 33 19.26 -14.58 5.26
CA ALA A 33 19.60 -15.89 5.87
C ALA A 33 18.45 -16.88 5.99
N THR A 34 17.24 -16.63 5.48
CA THR A 34 16.09 -17.51 5.69
C THR A 34 15.23 -17.73 4.45
N THR A 35 15.17 -18.99 4.05
CA THR A 35 14.19 -19.78 3.29
C THR A 35 12.85 -19.12 2.90
N GLU A 36 12.31 -19.58 1.77
CA GLU A 36 11.03 -19.24 1.11
C GLU A 36 9.82 -18.89 2.01
N GLN A 37 9.79 -19.37 3.26
CA GLN A 37 8.73 -19.03 4.22
C GLN A 37 8.74 -17.57 4.68
N ASN A 38 9.89 -16.92 4.71
CA ASN A 38 10.00 -15.52 5.10
C ASN A 38 9.57 -14.56 3.99
N GLU A 39 9.76 -14.94 2.73
CA GLU A 39 9.36 -14.11 1.59
C GLU A 39 7.84 -14.00 1.49
N VAL A 40 7.09 -15.09 1.70
CA VAL A 40 5.61 -15.08 1.68
C VAL A 40 5.05 -14.29 2.87
N GLN A 41 5.67 -14.38 4.02
CA GLN A 41 5.28 -13.61 5.20
C GLN A 41 5.52 -12.11 5.00
N ASP A 42 6.62 -11.75 4.38
CA ASP A 42 6.98 -10.36 4.07
C ASP A 42 5.97 -9.70 3.10
N ILE A 43 5.56 -10.42 2.07
CA ILE A 43 4.56 -9.94 1.10
C ILE A 43 3.17 -9.79 1.75
N THR A 44 2.78 -10.72 2.61
CA THR A 44 1.52 -10.65 3.33
C THR A 44 1.48 -9.43 4.25
N GLU A 45 2.55 -9.21 4.99
CA GLU A 45 2.70 -8.05 5.86
C GLU A 45 2.71 -6.74 5.07
N SER A 46 3.40 -6.71 3.94
CA SER A 46 3.42 -5.56 3.03
C SER A 46 2.02 -5.25 2.49
N CYS A 47 1.25 -6.25 2.11
CA CYS A 47 -0.13 -6.10 1.66
C CYS A 47 -1.01 -5.49 2.78
N ASP A 48 -0.88 -5.97 4.01
CA ASP A 48 -1.63 -5.44 5.15
C ASP A 48 -1.23 -4.00 5.46
N ILE A 49 0.05 -3.67 5.46
CA ILE A 49 0.55 -2.30 5.66
C ILE A 49 -0.05 -1.35 4.61
N ILE A 50 -0.10 -1.75 3.36
CA ILE A 50 -0.66 -0.95 2.28
C ILE A 50 -2.16 -0.72 2.50
N PHE A 51 -2.94 -1.78 2.64
CA PHE A 51 -4.41 -1.69 2.66
C PHE A 51 -4.97 -1.18 3.99
N GLU A 52 -4.29 -1.38 5.11
CA GLU A 52 -4.67 -0.84 6.42
C GLU A 52 -4.17 0.60 6.65
N SER A 53 -3.32 1.13 5.76
CA SER A 53 -2.84 2.51 5.84
C SER A 53 -4.00 3.51 5.80
N LYS A 54 -3.85 4.60 6.57
CA LYS A 54 -4.83 5.69 6.59
C LYS A 54 -4.55 6.66 5.45
N VAL A 55 -5.57 6.91 4.64
CA VAL A 55 -5.52 7.77 3.47
C VAL A 55 -6.60 8.84 3.58
N ARG A 56 -6.29 10.05 3.12
CA ARG A 56 -7.28 11.11 2.99
C ARG A 56 -8.14 10.86 1.77
N SER A 57 -9.45 11.03 1.92
CA SER A 57 -10.38 10.86 0.80
C SER A 57 -10.07 11.80 -0.38
N THR A 58 -9.54 12.99 -0.10
CA THR A 58 -9.11 13.96 -1.13
C THR A 58 -7.90 13.49 -1.92
N ASP A 59 -6.93 12.83 -1.28
CA ASP A 59 -5.76 12.25 -1.96
C ASP A 59 -6.16 11.07 -2.86
N PHE A 60 -7.23 10.38 -2.51
CA PHE A 60 -7.83 9.31 -3.31
C PHE A 60 -8.64 9.83 -4.51
N GLY A 61 -8.90 11.13 -4.57
CA GLY A 61 -9.60 11.80 -5.65
C GLY A 61 -11.07 12.13 -5.38
N TYR A 62 -11.53 12.00 -4.13
CA TYR A 62 -12.87 12.45 -3.75
C TYR A 62 -12.89 13.95 -3.43
N VAL A 63 -13.96 14.62 -3.88
CA VAL A 63 -14.21 16.04 -3.64
C VAL A 63 -15.23 16.17 -2.49
N GLY A 64 -15.02 17.14 -1.61
CA GLY A 64 -15.92 17.41 -0.48
C GLY A 64 -15.17 17.37 0.84
N ASP A 65 -15.87 17.00 1.91
CA ASP A 65 -15.29 16.93 3.24
C ASP A 65 -14.16 15.91 3.30
N GLU A 66 -13.00 16.34 3.73
CA GLU A 66 -11.84 15.48 3.90
C GLU A 66 -12.08 14.48 5.03
N ARG A 67 -11.98 13.21 4.72
CA ARG A 67 -12.04 12.11 5.69
C ARG A 67 -10.77 11.27 5.61
N VAL A 68 -10.31 10.83 6.77
CA VAL A 68 -9.19 9.89 6.87
C VAL A 68 -9.77 8.49 7.10
N MET A 69 -9.53 7.60 6.17
CA MET A 69 -10.08 6.24 6.17
C MET A 69 -8.96 5.24 5.84
N ALA A 70 -9.18 3.98 6.20
CA ALA A 70 -8.30 2.92 5.73
C ALA A 70 -8.38 2.79 4.20
N LEU A 71 -7.27 2.47 3.57
CA LEU A 71 -7.22 2.33 2.11
C LEU A 71 -8.19 1.25 1.62
N PHE A 72 -8.37 0.16 2.37
CA PHE A 72 -9.33 -0.89 2.00
C PHE A 72 -10.80 -0.38 2.01
N ASP A 73 -11.16 0.53 2.92
CA ASP A 73 -12.49 1.14 2.94
C ASP A 73 -12.72 2.04 1.72
N LEU A 74 -11.76 2.88 1.38
CA LEU A 74 -11.83 3.74 0.18
C LEU A 74 -11.86 2.92 -1.11
N THR A 75 -11.09 1.83 -1.16
CA THR A 75 -11.08 0.90 -2.29
C THR A 75 -12.43 0.24 -2.48
N ALA A 76 -13.05 -0.27 -1.41
CA ALA A 76 -14.38 -0.87 -1.45
C ALA A 76 -15.45 0.15 -1.88
N ALA A 77 -15.38 1.38 -1.38
CA ALA A 77 -16.28 2.46 -1.78
C ALA A 77 -16.16 2.76 -3.29
N SER A 78 -14.95 2.87 -3.80
CA SER A 78 -14.70 3.12 -5.22
C SER A 78 -15.20 1.98 -6.11
N LEU A 79 -14.98 0.73 -5.72
CA LEU A 79 -15.52 -0.43 -6.45
C LEU A 79 -17.04 -0.44 -6.45
N SER A 80 -17.67 -0.10 -5.34
CA SER A 80 -19.12 0.01 -5.22
C SER A 80 -19.70 1.09 -6.13
N LEU A 81 -19.00 2.21 -6.25
CA LEU A 81 -19.43 3.35 -7.10
C LEU A 81 -19.03 3.18 -8.58
N HIS A 82 -18.18 2.22 -8.91
CA HIS A 82 -17.62 2.01 -10.26
C HIS A 82 -16.96 3.27 -10.85
N ASP A 83 -16.28 4.06 -10.01
CA ASP A 83 -15.71 5.36 -10.40
C ASP A 83 -14.26 5.31 -10.88
N GLY A 84 -13.61 4.15 -10.78
CA GLY A 84 -12.23 3.94 -11.23
C GLY A 84 -11.13 4.61 -10.38
N LYS A 85 -11.49 5.22 -9.25
CA LYS A 85 -10.53 5.92 -8.39
C LYS A 85 -9.58 4.98 -7.67
N ALA A 86 -10.08 3.80 -7.27
CA ALA A 86 -9.25 2.77 -6.65
C ALA A 86 -8.14 2.30 -7.58
N GLU A 87 -8.48 1.97 -8.82
CA GLU A 87 -7.50 1.54 -9.81
C GLU A 87 -6.46 2.63 -10.07
N ALA A 88 -6.87 3.87 -10.25
CA ALA A 88 -5.97 4.99 -10.50
C ALA A 88 -5.00 5.21 -9.35
N TYR A 89 -5.50 5.26 -8.12
CA TYR A 89 -4.69 5.48 -6.93
C TYR A 89 -3.71 4.32 -6.66
N LEU A 90 -4.22 3.10 -6.68
CA LEU A 90 -3.42 1.91 -6.42
C LEU A 90 -2.38 1.67 -7.51
N LYS A 91 -2.73 1.91 -8.77
CA LYS A 91 -1.78 1.82 -9.89
C LYS A 91 -0.64 2.81 -9.73
N GLN A 92 -0.92 4.06 -9.38
CA GLN A 92 0.11 5.06 -9.13
C GLN A 92 1.02 4.63 -7.99
N MET A 93 0.45 4.27 -6.84
CA MET A 93 1.20 3.88 -5.65
C MET A 93 2.06 2.63 -5.89
N LEU A 94 1.48 1.59 -6.50
CA LEU A 94 2.21 0.35 -6.78
C LEU A 94 3.29 0.53 -7.84
N ASN A 95 3.10 1.41 -8.83
CA ASN A 95 4.15 1.75 -9.79
C ASN A 95 5.32 2.49 -9.14
N GLU A 96 5.08 3.26 -8.07
CA GLU A 96 6.15 3.89 -7.29
C GLU A 96 6.92 2.87 -6.43
N LEU A 97 6.21 1.89 -5.86
CA LEU A 97 6.81 0.83 -5.05
C LEU A 97 7.52 -0.24 -5.90
N TYR A 98 6.96 -0.56 -7.05
CA TYR A 98 7.43 -1.60 -7.97
C TYR A 98 7.57 -1.01 -9.38
N PRO A 99 8.65 -0.25 -9.66
CA PRO A 99 8.79 0.54 -10.88
C PRO A 99 9.10 -0.28 -12.14
N TRP A 100 9.39 -1.57 -12.01
CA TRP A 100 9.69 -2.43 -13.17
C TRP A 100 8.42 -2.88 -13.88
N GLU A 101 8.48 -2.97 -15.18
CA GLU A 101 7.36 -3.42 -16.00
C GLU A 101 6.93 -4.85 -15.59
N ASN A 102 5.63 -5.05 -15.44
CA ASN A 102 5.04 -6.32 -15.01
C ASN A 102 5.54 -6.87 -13.65
N SER A 103 6.03 -6.00 -12.78
CA SER A 103 6.54 -6.41 -11.46
C SER A 103 5.46 -6.83 -10.48
N TYR A 104 4.21 -6.44 -10.72
CA TYR A 104 3.09 -6.80 -9.86
C TYR A 104 1.79 -7.01 -10.64
N GLY A 105 0.87 -7.76 -10.04
CA GLY A 105 -0.53 -7.84 -10.44
C GLY A 105 -1.43 -7.68 -9.22
N LEU A 106 -2.54 -7.01 -9.37
CA LEU A 106 -3.51 -6.77 -8.30
C LEU A 106 -4.92 -7.06 -8.79
N LYS A 107 -5.65 -7.86 -8.04
CA LYS A 107 -7.08 -8.10 -8.23
C LYS A 107 -7.83 -7.75 -6.96
N LEU A 108 -8.90 -6.98 -7.12
CA LEU A 108 -9.76 -6.51 -6.06
C LEU A 108 -11.17 -7.01 -6.30
N THR A 109 -11.86 -7.47 -5.27
CA THR A 109 -13.26 -7.88 -5.35
C THR A 109 -14.02 -7.40 -4.13
N TYR A 110 -15.11 -6.70 -4.36
CA TYR A 110 -16.05 -6.26 -3.33
C TYR A 110 -17.48 -6.51 -3.80
N GLY A 111 -18.16 -7.43 -3.13
CA GLY A 111 -19.47 -7.87 -3.58
C GLY A 111 -19.44 -8.44 -5.00
N ASN A 112 -20.23 -7.85 -5.89
CA ASN A 112 -20.28 -8.21 -7.31
C ASN A 112 -19.34 -7.36 -8.18
N SER A 113 -18.60 -6.43 -7.58
CA SER A 113 -17.68 -5.54 -8.28
C SER A 113 -16.26 -6.05 -8.18
N SER A 114 -15.52 -6.00 -9.27
CA SER A 114 -14.11 -6.38 -9.31
C SER A 114 -13.31 -5.43 -10.18
N ALA A 115 -12.04 -5.27 -9.84
CA ALA A 115 -11.06 -4.54 -10.62
C ALA A 115 -9.75 -5.32 -10.68
N GLN A 116 -9.00 -5.14 -11.76
CA GLN A 116 -7.70 -5.77 -11.93
C GLN A 116 -6.72 -4.77 -12.52
N ILE A 117 -5.54 -4.71 -11.92
CA ILE A 117 -4.40 -3.94 -12.40
C ILE A 117 -3.30 -4.93 -12.74
N ASN A 118 -2.88 -4.95 -14.00
CA ASN A 118 -1.97 -5.94 -14.55
C ASN A 118 -2.47 -7.40 -14.39
N SER A 119 -1.77 -8.34 -14.98
CA SER A 119 -2.12 -9.76 -14.85
C SER A 119 -1.60 -10.33 -13.53
N ILE A 120 -2.38 -11.21 -12.94
CA ILE A 120 -1.93 -12.00 -11.80
C ILE A 120 -1.03 -13.11 -12.34
N THR A 121 0.25 -12.82 -12.38
CA THR A 121 1.31 -13.73 -12.85
C THR A 121 2.47 -13.62 -11.87
N GLY A 122 3.11 -14.71 -11.57
CA GLY A 122 4.27 -14.72 -10.67
C GLY A 122 4.20 -15.84 -9.67
N ASP A 123 5.35 -16.08 -9.06
CA ASP A 123 5.54 -17.19 -8.12
C ASP A 123 5.03 -16.85 -6.71
N GLN A 124 4.86 -15.57 -6.43
CA GLN A 124 4.42 -15.08 -5.12
C GLN A 124 3.04 -14.44 -5.24
N ILE A 125 2.03 -15.13 -4.72
CA ILE A 125 0.64 -14.65 -4.70
C ILE A 125 0.15 -14.63 -3.26
N VAL A 126 -0.35 -13.48 -2.84
CA VAL A 126 -0.96 -13.27 -1.52
C VAL A 126 -2.44 -12.96 -1.70
N LYS A 127 -3.27 -13.61 -0.88
CA LYS A 127 -4.71 -13.34 -0.78
C LYS A 127 -5.03 -12.82 0.60
N ARG A 128 -5.70 -11.68 0.67
CA ARG A 128 -6.15 -11.06 1.92
C ARG A 128 -7.61 -10.65 1.81
N THR A 129 -8.28 -10.69 2.94
CA THR A 129 -9.67 -10.26 3.07
C THR A 129 -9.76 -9.24 4.19
N TYR A 130 -10.32 -8.07 3.89
CA TYR A 130 -10.50 -6.98 4.85
C TYR A 130 -11.97 -6.76 5.11
N THR A 131 -12.34 -6.63 6.38
CA THR A 131 -13.71 -6.28 6.77
C THR A 131 -13.93 -4.79 6.58
N VAL A 132 -14.83 -4.43 5.69
CA VAL A 132 -15.12 -3.04 5.32
C VAL A 132 -16.01 -2.38 6.37
N GLY A 133 -15.69 -1.16 6.80
CA GLY A 133 -16.35 -0.46 7.89
C GLY A 133 -17.84 -0.17 7.65
N PHE A 134 -18.27 -0.05 6.41
CA PHE A 134 -19.68 0.14 6.02
C PHE A 134 -20.41 -1.14 5.57
N GLY A 135 -19.76 -2.29 5.72
CA GLY A 135 -20.32 -3.62 5.48
C GLY A 135 -19.64 -4.40 4.38
N GLY A 136 -19.67 -5.73 4.49
CA GLY A 136 -19.06 -6.63 3.54
C GLY A 136 -17.55 -6.79 3.72
N THR A 137 -16.93 -7.48 2.78
CA THR A 137 -15.50 -7.75 2.76
C THR A 137 -14.87 -7.37 1.42
N LEU A 138 -13.68 -6.82 1.46
CA LEU A 138 -12.83 -6.60 0.31
C LEU A 138 -11.82 -7.75 0.20
N ASP A 139 -11.86 -8.48 -0.89
CA ASP A 139 -10.87 -9.50 -1.21
C ASP A 139 -9.77 -8.89 -2.09
N VAL A 140 -8.53 -9.06 -1.68
CA VAL A 140 -7.34 -8.56 -2.36
C VAL A 140 -6.46 -9.74 -2.72
N MET A 141 -6.06 -9.80 -3.97
CA MET A 141 -5.04 -10.73 -4.47
C MET A 141 -3.91 -9.92 -5.08
N LEU A 142 -2.75 -9.99 -4.47
CA LEU A 142 -1.53 -9.34 -4.93
C LEU A 142 -0.54 -10.39 -5.39
N SER A 143 -0.02 -10.24 -6.60
CA SER A 143 1.09 -11.05 -7.11
C SER A 143 2.31 -10.16 -7.32
N LEU A 144 3.47 -10.67 -6.93
CA LEU A 144 4.74 -10.02 -7.19
C LEU A 144 5.61 -10.93 -8.07
N ASN A 145 6.20 -10.32 -9.09
CA ASN A 145 7.22 -10.93 -9.93
C ASN A 145 8.59 -10.47 -9.42
N VAL A 146 9.28 -11.33 -8.78
CA VAL A 146 10.61 -11.07 -8.24
C VAL A 146 11.66 -11.62 -9.18
#